data_e09040beb9c54b9d3fa07489046d6462
#
_entry.id   e09040beb9c54b9d3fa07489046d6462
#
_cell.length_a   1.000
_cell.length_b   1.000
_cell.length_c   1.000
_cell.angle_alpha   90.00
_cell.angle_beta   90.00
_cell.angle_gamma   90.00
#
_symmetry.space_group_name_H-M   'P 1'
#
loop_
_entity.id
_entity.type
_entity.pdbx_description
1 polymer ?
#
loop_
_entity_poly.entity_id
_entity_poly.type
_entity_poly.pdbx_seq_one_letter_code
_entity_poly.pdbx_strand_id
1 'polypeptide(L)'
;MIPLSIPGLELPVIQAPMAGVQDSALALAVCEAGGLGSLPAAMLAPDDLARQLALLATGTAQPWNVNFFAHTPPQPDPAREAAWRARLAPYYREFGIDSASIPAGPGRQPFDAQAAGLVERFQPAVVSFHFGLPAHDMLARVKATGAFVIASATTVAEARWLERRGVDAVIAQGLEAGGHRGMFLTDDLTTQAGTFALLPQIVAAVRCPVIAAGGIATAPGVAAARALGAAAVQVGTAYLNCREATTGALHRAALAGEAARHTALTNLVSGRPARGIVNRVMREIGPLADAAPAFPLATSSIAPLRAAAEKLGRSDFTPLWCGQNPVCPDEPAATITRRLAAGFAA
;
A
#
# COMPACT_ATOMS: atom_id res chain seq x y z
N MET A 1 -4.50 -21.79 -14.13
CA MET A 1 -3.79 -20.56 -13.71
C MET A 1 -3.23 -19.88 -14.96
N ILE A 2 -3.49 -18.59 -15.12
CA ILE A 2 -2.93 -17.77 -16.21
C ILE A 2 -1.60 -17.21 -15.72
N PRO A 3 -0.47 -17.46 -16.39
CA PRO A 3 0.84 -17.02 -15.92
C PRO A 3 0.97 -15.49 -15.96
N LEU A 4 1.70 -14.92 -15.01
CA LEU A 4 2.09 -13.51 -15.04
C LEU A 4 3.30 -13.36 -15.99
N SER A 5 3.10 -12.66 -17.10
CA SER A 5 4.13 -12.48 -18.13
C SER A 5 4.64 -11.05 -18.15
N ILE A 6 5.55 -10.72 -17.23
CA ILE A 6 6.30 -9.47 -17.23
C ILE A 6 7.70 -9.78 -17.75
N PRO A 7 8.13 -9.16 -18.90
CA PRO A 7 9.45 -9.43 -19.48
C PRO A 7 10.58 -9.18 -18.47
N GLY A 8 11.47 -10.14 -18.31
CA GLY A 8 12.61 -10.06 -17.37
C GLY A 8 12.28 -10.40 -15.90
N LEU A 9 11.03 -10.64 -15.53
CA LEU A 9 10.69 -11.08 -14.18
C LEU A 9 11.01 -12.57 -14.02
N GLU A 10 11.91 -12.89 -13.10
CA GLU A 10 12.36 -14.26 -12.84
C GLU A 10 11.56 -14.97 -11.76
N LEU A 11 11.22 -14.22 -10.68
CA LEU A 11 10.50 -14.75 -9.54
C LEU A 11 9.12 -14.09 -9.43
N PRO A 12 8.03 -14.86 -9.30
CA PRO A 12 6.67 -14.31 -9.20
C PRO A 12 6.35 -13.75 -7.81
N VAL A 13 7.28 -12.94 -7.29
CA VAL A 13 7.20 -12.24 -6.01
C VAL A 13 7.32 -10.75 -6.24
N ILE A 14 6.29 -10.01 -5.83
CA ILE A 14 6.21 -8.56 -5.91
C ILE A 14 6.37 -8.00 -4.49
N GLN A 15 7.35 -7.12 -4.29
CA GLN A 15 7.41 -6.34 -3.06
C GLN A 15 6.33 -5.26 -3.13
N ALA A 16 5.43 -5.24 -2.16
CA ALA A 16 4.32 -4.28 -2.12
C ALA A 16 4.84 -2.83 -1.98
N PRO A 17 4.27 -1.87 -2.72
CA PRO A 17 4.63 -0.46 -2.53
C PRO A 17 4.16 0.03 -1.15
N MET A 18 5.10 0.50 -0.30
CA MET A 18 4.86 0.84 1.10
C MET A 18 5.29 2.28 1.38
N ALA A 19 4.40 3.24 1.10
CA ALA A 19 4.68 4.67 1.24
C ALA A 19 5.08 5.06 2.67
N GLY A 20 6.19 5.80 2.79
CA GLY A 20 6.72 6.30 4.07
C GLY A 20 7.65 5.36 4.82
N VAL A 21 7.90 4.14 4.31
CA VAL A 21 8.81 3.15 4.92
C VAL A 21 9.79 2.55 3.92
N GLN A 22 9.87 3.09 2.72
CA GLN A 22 10.82 2.67 1.67
C GLN A 22 11.12 3.78 0.67
N ASP A 23 12.20 3.59 -0.07
CA ASP A 23 12.61 4.34 -1.26
C ASP A 23 13.05 3.37 -2.38
N SER A 24 13.84 3.84 -3.36
CA SER A 24 14.37 3.03 -4.46
C SER A 24 15.31 1.92 -4.00
N ALA A 25 15.99 2.04 -2.85
CA ALA A 25 16.95 1.04 -2.39
C ALA A 25 16.29 -0.34 -2.15
N LEU A 26 15.11 -0.35 -1.50
CA LEU A 26 14.35 -1.58 -1.31
C LEU A 26 13.90 -2.18 -2.65
N ALA A 27 13.39 -1.35 -3.56
CA ALA A 27 12.95 -1.82 -4.87
C ALA A 27 14.11 -2.43 -5.67
N LEU A 28 15.28 -1.77 -5.70
CA LEU A 28 16.49 -2.28 -6.36
C LEU A 28 16.94 -3.65 -5.81
N ALA A 29 17.00 -3.78 -4.48
CA ALA A 29 17.41 -5.04 -3.86
C ALA A 29 16.47 -6.21 -4.19
N VAL A 30 15.17 -5.94 -4.35
CA VAL A 30 14.18 -6.94 -4.78
C VAL A 30 14.34 -7.27 -6.26
N CYS A 31 14.57 -6.28 -7.12
CA CYS A 31 14.81 -6.47 -8.57
C CYS A 31 16.08 -7.33 -8.79
N GLU A 32 17.19 -7.02 -8.11
CA GLU A 32 18.43 -7.78 -8.17
C GLU A 32 18.27 -9.25 -7.70
N ALA A 33 17.28 -9.51 -6.84
CA ALA A 33 16.94 -10.87 -6.43
C ALA A 33 16.07 -11.63 -7.43
N GLY A 34 15.66 -10.99 -8.55
CA GLY A 34 14.79 -11.55 -9.57
C GLY A 34 13.28 -11.31 -9.32
N GLY A 35 12.91 -10.65 -8.23
CA GLY A 35 11.52 -10.24 -7.94
C GLY A 35 11.15 -8.90 -8.57
N LEU A 36 9.90 -8.47 -8.40
CA LEU A 36 9.43 -7.14 -8.82
C LEU A 36 9.48 -6.16 -7.65
N GLY A 37 10.51 -5.31 -7.62
CA GLY A 37 10.61 -4.20 -6.68
C GLY A 37 9.62 -3.09 -7.04
N SER A 38 8.99 -2.47 -6.04
CA SER A 38 7.98 -1.43 -6.25
C SER A 38 8.35 -0.13 -5.54
N LEU A 39 8.24 1.00 -6.26
CA LEU A 39 8.37 2.35 -5.70
C LEU A 39 6.99 2.96 -5.43
N PRO A 40 6.63 3.36 -4.19
CA PRO A 40 5.39 4.06 -3.90
C PRO A 40 5.52 5.57 -4.19
N ALA A 41 4.79 6.10 -5.17
CA ALA A 41 4.81 7.51 -5.53
C ALA A 41 3.91 8.41 -4.65
N ALA A 42 2.93 7.82 -3.95
CA ALA A 42 1.81 8.54 -3.34
C ALA A 42 2.16 9.63 -2.29
N MET A 43 3.39 9.64 -1.76
CA MET A 43 3.86 10.62 -0.77
C MET A 43 5.08 11.42 -1.25
N LEU A 44 5.52 11.21 -2.49
CA LEU A 44 6.69 11.88 -3.04
C LEU A 44 6.25 13.17 -3.77
N ALA A 45 6.99 14.26 -3.53
CA ALA A 45 6.89 15.43 -4.38
C ALA A 45 7.39 15.09 -5.81
N PRO A 46 6.95 15.80 -6.85
CA PRO A 46 7.32 15.47 -8.23
C PRO A 46 8.83 15.36 -8.48
N ASP A 47 9.63 16.27 -7.92
CA ASP A 47 11.08 16.23 -8.06
C ASP A 47 11.73 15.06 -7.32
N ASP A 48 11.19 14.71 -6.14
CA ASP A 48 11.62 13.53 -5.38
C ASP A 48 11.27 12.25 -6.14
N LEU A 49 10.07 12.18 -6.71
CA LEU A 49 9.66 11.05 -7.54
C LEU A 49 10.57 10.91 -8.76
N ALA A 50 10.85 12.01 -9.47
CA ALA A 50 11.75 11.99 -10.63
C ALA A 50 13.15 11.49 -10.25
N ARG A 51 13.69 11.92 -9.09
CA ARG A 51 14.97 11.46 -8.57
C ARG A 51 14.96 9.97 -8.25
N GLN A 52 13.92 9.47 -7.58
CA GLN A 52 13.80 8.05 -7.25
C GLN A 52 13.63 7.17 -8.51
N LEU A 53 12.86 7.63 -9.50
CA LEU A 53 12.73 6.95 -10.78
C LEU A 53 14.04 6.90 -11.57
N ALA A 54 14.84 7.96 -11.55
CA ALA A 54 16.16 7.99 -12.15
C ALA A 54 17.11 6.97 -11.50
N LEU A 55 17.07 6.83 -10.17
CA LEU A 55 17.86 5.82 -9.46
C LEU A 55 17.47 4.39 -9.87
N LEU A 56 16.17 4.12 -10.03
CA LEU A 56 15.70 2.81 -10.52
C LEU A 56 16.13 2.55 -11.96
N ALA A 57 15.92 3.52 -12.86
CA ALA A 57 16.24 3.37 -14.28
C ALA A 57 17.75 3.19 -14.55
N THR A 58 18.62 3.72 -13.69
CA THR A 58 20.07 3.56 -13.82
C THR A 58 20.64 2.45 -12.96
N GLY A 59 19.93 2.05 -11.89
CA GLY A 59 20.42 1.08 -10.90
C GLY A 59 20.17 -0.37 -11.25
N THR A 60 19.26 -0.67 -12.18
CA THR A 60 18.96 -2.05 -12.58
C THR A 60 18.50 -2.17 -14.02
N ALA A 61 18.81 -3.28 -14.67
CA ALA A 61 18.21 -3.67 -15.95
C ALA A 61 16.97 -4.56 -15.77
N GLN A 62 16.66 -4.96 -14.54
CA GLN A 62 15.51 -5.80 -14.23
C GLN A 62 14.21 -4.98 -14.21
N PRO A 63 13.05 -5.60 -14.44
CA PRO A 63 11.76 -4.91 -14.37
C PRO A 63 11.48 -4.37 -12.96
N TRP A 64 10.97 -3.15 -12.90
CA TRP A 64 10.51 -2.51 -11.66
C TRP A 64 9.14 -1.88 -11.83
N ASN A 65 8.46 -1.69 -10.72
CA ASN A 65 7.11 -1.15 -10.63
C ASN A 65 7.11 0.23 -9.97
N VAL A 66 6.32 1.16 -10.50
CA VAL A 66 5.95 2.38 -9.79
C VAL A 66 4.45 2.36 -9.48
N ASN A 67 4.10 2.72 -8.23
CA ASN A 67 2.72 2.67 -7.75
C ASN A 67 2.14 4.06 -7.53
N PHE A 68 0.92 4.26 -8.01
CA PHE A 68 0.16 5.49 -7.83
C PHE A 68 -1.21 5.24 -7.18
N PHE A 69 -1.73 6.26 -6.52
CA PHE A 69 -3.13 6.28 -6.10
C PHE A 69 -4.01 6.88 -7.19
N ALA A 70 -5.20 6.31 -7.39
CA ALA A 70 -6.17 6.75 -8.38
C ALA A 70 -7.50 7.20 -7.73
N HIS A 71 -7.46 7.59 -6.47
CA HIS A 71 -8.63 8.06 -5.75
C HIS A 71 -9.19 9.37 -6.32
N THR A 72 -10.50 9.55 -6.23
CA THR A 72 -11.13 10.84 -6.48
C THR A 72 -10.91 11.76 -5.28
N PRO A 73 -10.40 13.00 -5.47
CA PRO A 73 -10.30 13.97 -4.40
C PRO A 73 -11.65 14.21 -3.74
N PRO A 74 -11.74 14.19 -2.41
CA PRO A 74 -13.02 14.42 -1.73
C PRO A 74 -13.41 15.90 -1.79
N GLN A 75 -14.71 16.17 -1.72
CA GLN A 75 -15.17 17.51 -1.44
C GLN A 75 -14.89 17.87 0.03
N PRO A 76 -14.39 19.09 0.31
CA PRO A 76 -14.23 19.57 1.68
C PRO A 76 -15.55 19.54 2.46
N ASP A 77 -15.49 19.06 3.70
CA ASP A 77 -16.62 19.07 4.64
C ASP A 77 -16.16 19.75 5.94
N PRO A 78 -16.34 21.09 6.05
CA PRO A 78 -15.87 21.82 7.23
C PRO A 78 -16.53 21.39 8.54
N ALA A 79 -17.77 20.92 8.50
CA ALA A 79 -18.48 20.45 9.70
C ALA A 79 -17.85 19.14 10.21
N ARG A 80 -17.57 18.21 9.31
CA ARG A 80 -16.89 16.94 9.62
C ARG A 80 -15.46 17.17 10.08
N GLU A 81 -14.74 18.08 9.46
CA GLU A 81 -13.37 18.46 9.89
C GLU A 81 -13.39 19.09 11.29
N ALA A 82 -14.34 19.98 11.59
CA ALA A 82 -14.49 20.56 12.93
C ALA A 82 -14.85 19.50 13.98
N ALA A 83 -15.76 18.58 13.67
CA ALA A 83 -16.11 17.47 14.55
C ALA A 83 -14.90 16.55 14.84
N TRP A 84 -14.09 16.28 13.82
CA TRP A 84 -12.88 15.50 13.97
C TRP A 84 -11.85 16.20 14.87
N ARG A 85 -11.58 17.48 14.64
CA ARG A 85 -10.68 18.30 15.50
C ARG A 85 -11.18 18.35 16.95
N ALA A 86 -12.49 18.47 17.15
CA ALA A 86 -13.09 18.43 18.49
C ALA A 86 -12.85 17.06 19.18
N ARG A 87 -12.93 15.96 18.41
CA ARG A 87 -12.62 14.62 18.92
C ARG A 87 -11.14 14.46 19.32
N LEU A 88 -10.24 15.13 18.60
CA LEU A 88 -8.80 15.14 18.88
C LEU A 88 -8.37 16.17 19.94
N ALA A 89 -9.25 17.10 20.34
CA ALA A 89 -8.92 18.21 21.26
C ALA A 89 -8.31 17.78 22.61
N PRO A 90 -8.69 16.68 23.27
CA PRO A 90 -8.02 16.21 24.49
C PRO A 90 -6.52 15.96 24.25
N TYR A 91 -6.17 15.35 23.13
CA TYR A 91 -4.77 15.07 22.78
C TYR A 91 -4.01 16.33 22.40
N TYR A 92 -4.61 17.28 21.68
CA TYR A 92 -3.98 18.56 21.41
C TYR A 92 -3.59 19.28 22.71
N ARG A 93 -4.48 19.27 23.72
CA ARG A 93 -4.16 19.83 25.06
C ARG A 93 -3.03 19.06 25.75
N GLU A 94 -3.04 17.72 25.71
CA GLU A 94 -1.98 16.90 26.30
C GLU A 94 -0.60 17.22 25.72
N PHE A 95 -0.52 17.47 24.41
CA PHE A 95 0.75 17.74 23.73
C PHE A 95 1.04 19.23 23.52
N GLY A 96 0.22 20.14 24.09
CA GLY A 96 0.43 21.58 23.96
C GLY A 96 0.31 22.11 22.54
N ILE A 97 -0.53 21.49 21.70
CA ILE A 97 -0.72 21.87 20.29
C ILE A 97 -1.91 22.81 20.18
N ASP A 98 -1.69 24.00 19.58
CA ASP A 98 -2.77 24.88 19.19
C ASP A 98 -3.47 24.33 17.92
N SER A 99 -4.68 23.84 18.10
CA SER A 99 -5.46 23.28 16.99
C SER A 99 -5.86 24.32 15.93
N ALA A 100 -5.86 25.63 16.26
CA ALA A 100 -6.16 26.69 15.31
C ALA A 100 -5.00 26.94 14.33
N SER A 101 -3.76 26.60 14.73
CA SER A 101 -2.57 26.73 13.91
C SER A 101 -2.35 25.59 12.92
N ILE A 102 -3.17 24.52 12.98
CA ILE A 102 -3.03 23.36 12.09
C ILE A 102 -3.51 23.71 10.69
N PRO A 103 -2.61 23.75 9.69
CA PRO A 103 -3.01 24.10 8.33
C PRO A 103 -3.91 23.02 7.72
N ALA A 104 -4.75 23.42 6.78
CA ALA A 104 -5.33 22.46 5.86
C ALA A 104 -4.19 21.83 5.06
N GLY A 105 -4.01 20.52 5.20
CA GLY A 105 -2.92 19.84 4.51
C GLY A 105 -3.17 19.77 3.00
N PRO A 106 -2.11 19.69 2.16
CA PRO A 106 -2.24 19.57 0.71
C PRO A 106 -2.89 18.25 0.28
N GLY A 107 -3.06 17.32 1.22
CA GLY A 107 -3.55 15.99 0.93
C GLY A 107 -2.55 15.14 0.13
N ARG A 108 -3.02 14.00 -0.36
CA ARG A 108 -2.30 13.15 -1.31
C ARG A 108 -2.91 13.37 -2.68
N GLN A 109 -2.07 13.72 -3.66
CA GLN A 109 -2.54 13.88 -5.03
C GLN A 109 -2.75 12.51 -5.68
N PRO A 110 -3.87 12.28 -6.37
CA PRO A 110 -4.02 11.13 -7.24
C PRO A 110 -3.11 11.26 -8.46
N PHE A 111 -2.99 10.16 -9.22
CA PHE A 111 -2.28 10.17 -10.50
C PHE A 111 -2.81 11.26 -11.43
N ASP A 112 -1.91 12.09 -11.96
CA ASP A 112 -2.20 13.25 -12.78
C ASP A 112 -1.33 13.32 -14.04
N ALA A 113 -1.48 14.40 -14.81
CA ALA A 113 -0.73 14.62 -16.05
C ALA A 113 0.79 14.74 -15.82
N GLN A 114 1.23 15.27 -14.66
CA GLN A 114 2.65 15.37 -14.33
C GLN A 114 3.23 13.98 -14.02
N ALA A 115 2.52 13.16 -13.24
CA ALA A 115 2.89 11.77 -12.98
C ALA A 115 2.93 10.94 -14.27
N ALA A 116 1.95 11.14 -15.19
CA ALA A 116 1.96 10.50 -16.50
C ALA A 116 3.20 10.88 -17.33
N GLY A 117 3.60 12.16 -17.32
CA GLY A 117 4.83 12.62 -17.98
C GLY A 117 6.10 11.97 -17.42
N LEU A 118 6.14 11.68 -16.11
CA LEU A 118 7.25 10.93 -15.52
C LEU A 118 7.24 9.45 -15.96
N VAL A 119 6.08 8.82 -16.03
CA VAL A 119 5.95 7.46 -16.55
C VAL A 119 6.40 7.40 -18.03
N GLU A 120 6.00 8.35 -18.86
CA GLU A 120 6.44 8.47 -20.26
C GLU A 120 7.96 8.64 -20.39
N ARG A 121 8.56 9.43 -19.49
CA ARG A 121 10.00 9.71 -19.49
C ARG A 121 10.85 8.52 -19.04
N PHE A 122 10.44 7.83 -17.97
CA PHE A 122 11.25 6.78 -17.34
C PHE A 122 10.87 5.37 -17.77
N GLN A 123 9.73 5.18 -18.44
CA GLN A 123 9.24 3.93 -19.01
C GLN A 123 9.38 2.72 -18.08
N PRO A 124 8.76 2.75 -16.86
CA PRO A 124 8.78 1.61 -15.96
C PRO A 124 8.17 0.38 -16.64
N ALA A 125 8.74 -0.79 -16.41
CA ALA A 125 8.19 -2.05 -16.93
C ALA A 125 6.78 -2.32 -16.41
N VAL A 126 6.49 -1.89 -15.17
CA VAL A 126 5.17 -2.05 -14.52
C VAL A 126 4.71 -0.73 -13.91
N VAL A 127 3.43 -0.42 -14.10
CA VAL A 127 2.73 0.65 -13.39
C VAL A 127 1.57 0.04 -12.62
N SER A 128 1.54 0.28 -11.30
CA SER A 128 0.45 -0.22 -10.46
C SER A 128 -0.44 0.90 -9.93
N PHE A 129 -1.74 0.60 -9.82
CA PHE A 129 -2.71 1.54 -9.27
C PHE A 129 -3.41 0.99 -8.02
N HIS A 130 -3.70 1.89 -7.09
CA HIS A 130 -4.46 1.60 -5.88
C HIS A 130 -5.65 2.57 -5.79
N PHE A 131 -6.81 2.12 -5.32
CA PHE A 131 -8.08 2.86 -5.32
C PHE A 131 -8.70 3.05 -6.71
N GLY A 132 -8.71 2.01 -7.53
CA GLY A 132 -9.22 2.02 -8.89
C GLY A 132 -8.16 2.38 -9.93
N LEU A 133 -8.57 3.04 -11.00
CA LEU A 133 -7.73 3.47 -12.12
C LEU A 133 -7.89 4.97 -12.35
N PRO A 134 -6.90 5.64 -12.93
CA PRO A 134 -7.04 7.03 -13.36
C PRO A 134 -8.05 7.17 -14.50
N ALA A 135 -8.34 8.40 -14.91
CA ALA A 135 -9.19 8.69 -16.06
C ALA A 135 -8.68 7.97 -17.32
N HIS A 136 -9.61 7.66 -18.23
CA HIS A 136 -9.33 6.80 -19.40
C HIS A 136 -8.17 7.32 -20.27
N ASP A 137 -8.10 8.63 -20.48
CA ASP A 137 -7.02 9.27 -21.25
C ASP A 137 -5.67 9.14 -20.56
N MET A 138 -5.63 9.29 -19.23
CA MET A 138 -4.40 9.09 -18.44
C MET A 138 -3.95 7.63 -18.45
N LEU A 139 -4.88 6.68 -18.33
CA LEU A 139 -4.57 5.26 -18.44
C LEU A 139 -4.04 4.90 -19.86
N ALA A 140 -4.62 5.50 -20.90
CA ALA A 140 -4.17 5.30 -22.28
C ALA A 140 -2.72 5.80 -22.47
N ARG A 141 -2.34 6.94 -21.88
CA ARG A 141 -0.95 7.42 -21.89
C ARG A 141 0.00 6.42 -21.24
N VAL A 142 -0.35 5.89 -20.07
CA VAL A 142 0.46 4.85 -19.40
C VAL A 142 0.62 3.63 -20.29
N LYS A 143 -0.46 3.12 -20.86
CA LYS A 143 -0.41 1.95 -21.75
C LYS A 143 0.38 2.19 -23.03
N ALA A 144 0.38 3.41 -23.57
CA ALA A 144 1.16 3.78 -24.74
C ALA A 144 2.68 3.67 -24.52
N THR A 145 3.16 3.69 -23.28
CA THR A 145 4.58 3.44 -22.96
C THR A 145 4.98 1.97 -23.06
N GLY A 146 4.03 1.05 -23.19
CA GLY A 146 4.25 -0.39 -23.14
C GLY A 146 4.29 -0.97 -21.71
N ALA A 147 4.03 -0.16 -20.68
CA ALA A 147 4.03 -0.62 -19.30
C ALA A 147 2.93 -1.67 -19.03
N PHE A 148 3.28 -2.72 -18.29
CA PHE A 148 2.33 -3.71 -17.77
C PHE A 148 1.54 -3.09 -16.62
N VAL A 149 0.22 -2.98 -16.77
CA VAL A 149 -0.63 -2.28 -15.79
C VAL A 149 -1.28 -3.26 -14.83
N ILE A 150 -1.05 -3.09 -13.53
CA ILE A 150 -1.68 -3.89 -12.48
C ILE A 150 -2.48 -2.99 -11.53
N ALA A 151 -3.56 -3.51 -10.95
CA ALA A 151 -4.37 -2.73 -10.00
C ALA A 151 -4.97 -3.62 -8.91
N SER A 152 -5.21 -3.01 -7.72
CA SER A 152 -5.75 -3.72 -6.56
C SER A 152 -7.28 -3.81 -6.62
N ALA A 153 -7.79 -5.01 -6.34
CA ALA A 153 -9.21 -5.29 -6.11
C ALA A 153 -9.40 -5.94 -4.74
N THR A 154 -10.44 -5.56 -4.02
CA THR A 154 -10.83 -6.11 -2.72
C THR A 154 -12.11 -6.93 -2.81
N THR A 155 -12.77 -6.90 -3.96
CA THR A 155 -13.97 -7.66 -4.27
C THR A 155 -13.95 -8.19 -5.71
N VAL A 156 -14.78 -9.20 -6.00
CA VAL A 156 -14.96 -9.72 -7.37
C VAL A 156 -15.50 -8.65 -8.32
N ALA A 157 -16.38 -7.77 -7.83
CA ALA A 157 -16.94 -6.68 -8.63
C ALA A 157 -15.85 -5.71 -9.09
N GLU A 158 -14.93 -5.35 -8.19
CA GLU A 158 -13.76 -4.51 -8.50
C GLU A 158 -12.82 -5.21 -9.50
N ALA A 159 -12.53 -6.49 -9.31
CA ALA A 159 -11.67 -7.25 -10.22
C ALA A 159 -12.22 -7.26 -11.66
N ARG A 160 -13.51 -7.53 -11.82
CA ARG A 160 -14.20 -7.46 -13.13
C ARG A 160 -14.22 -6.06 -13.71
N TRP A 161 -14.37 -5.04 -12.87
CA TRP A 161 -14.34 -3.64 -13.30
C TRP A 161 -12.96 -3.25 -13.84
N LEU A 162 -11.88 -3.68 -13.18
CA LEU A 162 -10.49 -3.47 -13.59
C LEU A 162 -10.19 -4.19 -14.91
N GLU A 163 -10.55 -5.47 -15.03
CA GLU A 163 -10.34 -6.26 -16.23
C GLU A 163 -11.02 -5.61 -17.45
N ARG A 164 -12.29 -5.21 -17.32
CA ARG A 164 -13.01 -4.52 -18.42
C ARG A 164 -12.36 -3.21 -18.86
N ARG A 165 -11.54 -2.61 -18.02
CA ARG A 165 -10.75 -1.40 -18.35
C ARG A 165 -9.35 -1.71 -18.81
N GLY A 166 -9.05 -2.99 -18.99
CA GLY A 166 -7.85 -3.46 -19.67
C GLY A 166 -6.60 -3.42 -18.79
N VAL A 167 -6.70 -3.65 -17.48
CA VAL A 167 -5.49 -3.99 -16.70
C VAL A 167 -4.93 -5.32 -17.15
N ASP A 168 -3.61 -5.47 -17.07
CA ASP A 168 -2.92 -6.68 -17.52
C ASP A 168 -2.90 -7.76 -16.43
N ALA A 169 -3.02 -7.37 -15.13
CA ALA A 169 -3.26 -8.29 -14.02
C ALA A 169 -3.98 -7.58 -12.86
N VAL A 170 -4.66 -8.38 -12.01
CA VAL A 170 -5.38 -7.90 -10.83
C VAL A 170 -4.68 -8.38 -9.55
N ILE A 171 -4.48 -7.47 -8.60
CA ILE A 171 -4.02 -7.80 -7.25
C ILE A 171 -5.25 -8.06 -6.38
N ALA A 172 -5.48 -9.32 -6.00
CA ALA A 172 -6.51 -9.73 -5.04
C ALA A 172 -6.05 -9.40 -3.63
N GLN A 173 -6.48 -8.25 -3.10
CA GLN A 173 -6.09 -7.79 -1.77
C GLN A 173 -7.05 -8.32 -0.71
N GLY A 174 -6.66 -9.39 -0.01
CA GLY A 174 -7.41 -9.93 1.14
C GLY A 174 -7.44 -9.00 2.35
N LEU A 175 -8.40 -9.24 3.24
CA LEU A 175 -8.64 -8.44 4.43
C LEU A 175 -7.46 -8.40 5.40
N GLU A 176 -6.57 -9.39 5.34
CA GLU A 176 -5.36 -9.52 6.17
C GLU A 176 -4.25 -8.54 5.78
N ALA A 177 -4.32 -7.92 4.60
CA ALA A 177 -3.28 -7.03 4.11
C ALA A 177 -3.10 -5.80 5.02
N GLY A 178 -1.84 -5.44 5.28
CA GLY A 178 -1.46 -4.20 5.95
C GLY A 178 -1.65 -2.97 5.06
N GLY A 179 -1.72 -1.78 5.68
CA GLY A 179 -1.96 -0.53 4.98
C GLY A 179 -3.39 -0.39 4.46
N HIS A 180 -3.57 0.54 3.53
CA HIS A 180 -4.90 0.91 3.03
C HIS A 180 -5.59 -0.23 2.29
N ARG A 181 -6.92 -0.38 2.55
CA ARG A 181 -7.79 -1.20 1.71
C ARG A 181 -7.90 -0.54 0.34
N GLY A 182 -7.65 -1.32 -0.71
CA GLY A 182 -7.69 -0.85 -2.09
C GLY A 182 -9.10 -0.65 -2.66
N MET A 183 -10.14 -0.81 -1.85
CA MET A 183 -11.55 -0.71 -2.23
C MET A 183 -11.88 0.62 -2.89
N PHE A 184 -12.73 0.62 -3.93
CA PHE A 184 -13.04 1.83 -4.69
C PHE A 184 -14.46 1.88 -5.30
N LEU A 185 -15.17 0.75 -5.35
CA LEU A 185 -16.57 0.72 -5.81
C LEU A 185 -17.57 0.89 -4.66
N THR A 186 -17.13 0.70 -3.43
CA THR A 186 -17.95 0.85 -2.23
C THR A 186 -17.07 1.20 -1.04
N ASP A 187 -17.63 1.87 -0.03
CA ASP A 187 -16.99 2.09 1.27
C ASP A 187 -17.50 1.11 2.34
N ASP A 188 -18.36 0.17 1.98
CA ASP A 188 -18.92 -0.85 2.87
C ASP A 188 -17.88 -1.94 3.20
N LEU A 189 -17.35 -1.92 4.42
CA LEU A 189 -16.39 -2.89 4.92
C LEU A 189 -16.95 -4.32 5.06
N THR A 190 -18.26 -4.49 5.09
CA THR A 190 -18.87 -5.83 5.18
C THR A 190 -18.68 -6.65 3.89
N THR A 191 -18.35 -5.98 2.79
CA THR A 191 -18.02 -6.62 1.49
C THR A 191 -16.63 -7.23 1.44
N GLN A 192 -15.78 -6.95 2.43
CA GLN A 192 -14.38 -7.33 2.43
C GLN A 192 -14.18 -8.78 2.89
N ALA A 193 -13.38 -9.55 2.15
CA ALA A 193 -13.09 -10.94 2.45
C ALA A 193 -11.59 -11.18 2.69
N GLY A 194 -11.29 -12.23 3.45
CA GLY A 194 -9.91 -12.70 3.63
C GLY A 194 -9.32 -13.29 2.35
N THR A 195 -7.99 -13.31 2.25
CA THR A 195 -7.26 -13.77 1.06
C THR A 195 -7.67 -15.17 0.63
N PHE A 196 -7.82 -16.09 1.57
CA PHE A 196 -8.20 -17.48 1.29
C PHE A 196 -9.57 -17.62 0.61
N ALA A 197 -10.52 -16.75 0.95
CA ALA A 197 -11.85 -16.75 0.35
C ALA A 197 -11.91 -15.88 -0.92
N LEU A 198 -11.23 -14.73 -0.95
CA LEU A 198 -11.29 -13.76 -2.05
C LEU A 198 -10.57 -14.26 -3.31
N LEU A 199 -9.36 -14.80 -3.13
CA LEU A 199 -8.47 -15.16 -4.23
C LEU A 199 -9.12 -16.13 -5.22
N PRO A 200 -9.66 -17.31 -4.83
CA PRO A 200 -10.28 -18.26 -5.77
C PRO A 200 -11.52 -17.68 -6.45
N GLN A 201 -12.26 -16.79 -5.79
CA GLN A 201 -13.41 -16.13 -6.39
C GLN A 201 -12.99 -15.17 -7.51
N ILE A 202 -11.91 -14.39 -7.30
CA ILE A 202 -11.39 -13.50 -8.34
C ILE A 202 -10.79 -14.33 -9.49
N VAL A 203 -10.00 -15.36 -9.19
CA VAL A 203 -9.42 -16.27 -10.21
C VAL A 203 -10.50 -16.88 -11.11
N ALA A 204 -11.65 -17.27 -10.54
CA ALA A 204 -12.76 -17.79 -11.32
C ALA A 204 -13.53 -16.71 -12.11
N ALA A 205 -13.40 -15.44 -11.74
CA ALA A 205 -14.22 -14.35 -12.26
C ALA A 205 -13.58 -13.53 -13.38
N VAL A 206 -12.24 -13.60 -13.53
CA VAL A 206 -11.47 -12.82 -14.52
C VAL A 206 -10.60 -13.72 -15.38
N ARG A 207 -10.18 -13.20 -16.54
CA ARG A 207 -9.32 -13.89 -17.53
C ARG A 207 -7.89 -13.37 -17.55
N CYS A 208 -7.58 -12.35 -16.74
CA CYS A 208 -6.21 -11.87 -16.55
C CYS A 208 -5.53 -12.58 -15.37
N PRO A 209 -4.18 -12.59 -15.29
CA PRO A 209 -3.46 -13.11 -14.13
C PRO A 209 -3.91 -12.47 -12.82
N VAL A 210 -3.94 -13.25 -11.73
CA VAL A 210 -4.31 -12.77 -10.40
C VAL A 210 -3.11 -12.89 -9.46
N ILE A 211 -2.78 -11.79 -8.80
CA ILE A 211 -1.69 -11.66 -7.82
C ILE A 211 -2.31 -11.68 -6.43
N ALA A 212 -1.91 -12.59 -5.56
CA ALA A 212 -2.43 -12.65 -4.20
C ALA A 212 -1.71 -11.65 -3.28
N ALA A 213 -2.47 -10.89 -2.46
CA ALA A 213 -1.91 -9.96 -1.48
C ALA A 213 -2.70 -10.03 -0.16
N GLY A 214 -1.99 -10.10 0.97
CA GLY A 214 -2.57 -10.15 2.32
C GLY A 214 -2.31 -11.47 3.02
N GLY A 215 -1.77 -11.41 4.25
CA GLY A 215 -1.49 -12.57 5.09
C GLY A 215 -0.29 -13.44 4.66
N ILE A 216 0.30 -13.18 3.51
CA ILE A 216 1.40 -13.96 2.93
C ILE A 216 2.74 -13.39 3.40
N ALA A 217 3.55 -14.20 4.10
CA ALA A 217 4.88 -13.79 4.60
C ALA A 217 5.91 -14.93 4.62
N THR A 218 5.54 -16.12 4.14
CA THR A 218 6.39 -17.34 4.18
C THR A 218 6.22 -18.17 2.92
N ALA A 219 7.19 -19.05 2.60
CA ALA A 219 7.08 -19.97 1.47
C ALA A 219 5.82 -20.88 1.52
N PRO A 220 5.43 -21.47 2.67
CA PRO A 220 4.14 -22.19 2.75
C PRO A 220 2.93 -21.31 2.44
N GLY A 221 2.93 -20.01 2.85
CA GLY A 221 1.87 -19.07 2.49
C GLY A 221 1.82 -18.79 0.99
N VAL A 222 2.98 -18.70 0.33
CA VAL A 222 3.07 -18.57 -1.13
C VAL A 222 2.56 -19.83 -1.83
N ALA A 223 2.93 -21.03 -1.36
CA ALA A 223 2.44 -22.29 -1.91
C ALA A 223 0.91 -22.42 -1.80
N ALA A 224 0.34 -21.99 -0.66
CA ALA A 224 -1.12 -21.94 -0.49
C ALA A 224 -1.80 -20.97 -1.47
N ALA A 225 -1.25 -19.77 -1.67
CA ALA A 225 -1.77 -18.81 -2.64
C ALA A 225 -1.70 -19.36 -4.07
N ARG A 226 -0.60 -20.02 -4.46
CA ARG A 226 -0.47 -20.71 -5.74
C ARG A 226 -1.52 -21.80 -5.91
N ALA A 227 -1.74 -22.64 -4.90
CA ALA A 227 -2.76 -23.69 -4.93
C ALA A 227 -4.18 -23.13 -5.11
N LEU A 228 -4.45 -21.93 -4.63
CA LEU A 228 -5.71 -21.19 -4.84
C LEU A 228 -5.78 -20.45 -6.20
N GLY A 229 -4.75 -20.55 -7.04
CA GLY A 229 -4.75 -20.04 -8.40
C GLY A 229 -4.00 -18.73 -8.60
N ALA A 230 -3.23 -18.23 -7.62
CA ALA A 230 -2.41 -17.05 -7.78
C ALA A 230 -1.27 -17.28 -8.78
N ALA A 231 -1.11 -16.34 -9.74
CA ALA A 231 0.01 -16.32 -10.68
C ALA A 231 1.29 -15.73 -10.07
N ALA A 232 1.14 -14.89 -9.05
CA ALA A 232 2.21 -14.27 -8.27
C ALA A 232 1.69 -13.88 -6.88
N VAL A 233 2.58 -13.46 -6.00
CA VAL A 233 2.22 -12.89 -4.70
C VAL A 233 2.78 -11.47 -4.56
N GLN A 234 2.00 -10.58 -3.92
CA GLN A 234 2.47 -9.26 -3.50
C GLN A 234 2.57 -9.23 -1.98
N VAL A 235 3.77 -8.98 -1.46
CA VAL A 235 4.10 -9.09 -0.04
C VAL A 235 4.60 -7.76 0.49
N GLY A 236 4.04 -7.29 1.61
CA GLY A 236 4.43 -6.02 2.25
C GLY A 236 5.13 -6.25 3.59
N THR A 237 4.40 -6.71 4.60
CA THR A 237 4.86 -6.78 6.00
C THR A 237 6.21 -7.49 6.16
N ALA A 238 6.48 -8.56 5.41
CA ALA A 238 7.74 -9.28 5.49
C ALA A 238 8.97 -8.41 5.14
N TYR A 239 8.81 -7.34 4.38
CA TYR A 239 9.88 -6.41 4.02
C TYR A 239 10.02 -5.20 4.95
N LEU A 240 9.10 -5.00 5.92
CA LEU A 240 9.12 -3.80 6.78
C LEU A 240 10.36 -3.71 7.66
N ASN A 241 10.96 -4.84 8.02
CA ASN A 241 12.14 -4.89 8.90
C ASN A 241 13.43 -5.18 8.15
N CYS A 242 13.40 -5.34 6.81
CA CYS A 242 14.61 -5.59 6.04
C CYS A 242 15.56 -4.38 6.08
N ARG A 243 16.83 -4.61 5.74
CA ARG A 243 17.91 -3.62 5.86
C ARG A 243 17.69 -2.41 4.95
N GLU A 244 17.09 -2.63 3.80
CA GLU A 244 16.85 -1.63 2.76
C GLU A 244 15.57 -0.82 3.00
N ALA A 245 14.72 -1.22 3.98
CA ALA A 245 13.55 -0.46 4.37
C ALA A 245 13.90 0.74 5.26
N THR A 246 13.21 1.85 5.05
CA THR A 246 13.36 3.07 5.86
C THR A 246 12.38 3.11 7.04
N THR A 247 11.86 1.95 7.45
CA THR A 247 10.92 1.81 8.58
C THR A 247 11.51 2.40 9.85
N GLY A 248 10.81 3.35 10.46
CA GLY A 248 11.27 4.05 11.65
C GLY A 248 11.38 3.16 12.90
N ALA A 249 12.22 3.55 13.86
CA ALA A 249 12.53 2.76 15.06
C ALA A 249 11.29 2.37 15.88
N LEU A 250 10.30 3.26 16.05
CA LEU A 250 9.05 2.97 16.76
C LEU A 250 8.23 1.89 16.05
N HIS A 251 8.20 1.91 14.72
CA HIS A 251 7.47 0.91 13.96
C HIS A 251 8.20 -0.45 14.01
N ARG A 252 9.54 -0.47 13.87
CA ARG A 252 10.35 -1.70 14.04
C ARG A 252 10.17 -2.30 15.44
N ALA A 253 10.18 -1.47 16.49
CA ALA A 253 9.94 -1.93 17.86
C ALA A 253 8.53 -2.52 18.04
N ALA A 254 7.51 -1.91 17.43
CA ALA A 254 6.13 -2.44 17.46
C ALA A 254 6.02 -3.78 16.72
N LEU A 255 6.71 -3.94 15.59
CA LEU A 255 6.74 -5.19 14.81
C LEU A 255 7.44 -6.33 15.55
N ALA A 256 8.47 -6.03 16.34
CA ALA A 256 9.20 -7.02 17.13
C ALA A 256 8.44 -7.50 18.38
N GLY A 257 7.41 -6.76 18.81
CA GLY A 257 6.65 -7.04 20.04
C GLY A 257 5.38 -7.87 19.79
N GLU A 258 4.81 -8.40 20.88
CA GLU A 258 3.52 -9.13 20.84
C GLU A 258 2.36 -8.27 20.30
N ALA A 259 2.46 -6.95 20.41
CA ALA A 259 1.48 -6.02 19.88
C ALA A 259 1.26 -6.20 18.34
N ALA A 260 2.28 -6.65 17.61
CA ALA A 260 2.18 -6.91 16.16
C ALA A 260 1.09 -7.96 15.81
N ARG A 261 0.73 -8.84 16.72
CA ARG A 261 -0.33 -9.85 16.55
C ARG A 261 -1.74 -9.26 16.63
N HIS A 262 -1.88 -8.02 17.15
CA HIS A 262 -3.17 -7.35 17.27
C HIS A 262 -3.24 -6.16 16.31
N THR A 263 -3.80 -6.40 15.13
CA THR A 263 -4.05 -5.37 14.12
C THR A 263 -5.53 -5.09 13.95
N ALA A 264 -5.88 -3.86 13.58
CA ALA A 264 -7.25 -3.50 13.22
C ALA A 264 -7.26 -2.60 11.98
N LEU A 265 -8.39 -2.57 11.27
CA LEU A 265 -8.66 -1.55 10.26
C LEU A 265 -8.98 -0.23 10.96
N THR A 266 -8.37 0.86 10.50
CA THR A 266 -8.62 2.21 11.03
C THR A 266 -8.74 3.23 9.92
N ASN A 267 -9.65 4.19 10.08
CA ASN A 267 -9.76 5.38 9.23
C ASN A 267 -9.22 6.64 9.93
N LEU A 268 -8.77 6.54 11.17
CA LEU A 268 -8.41 7.68 12.02
C LEU A 268 -7.20 8.47 11.48
N VAL A 269 -6.30 7.80 10.75
CA VAL A 269 -5.05 8.41 10.28
C VAL A 269 -5.22 9.15 8.97
N SER A 270 -5.97 8.59 8.04
CA SER A 270 -6.03 9.13 6.68
C SER A 270 -7.46 9.39 6.18
N GLY A 271 -8.47 8.92 6.90
CA GLY A 271 -9.86 8.99 6.47
C GLY A 271 -10.34 7.78 5.65
N ARG A 272 -9.44 6.84 5.34
CA ARG A 272 -9.78 5.61 4.61
C ARG A 272 -9.31 4.38 5.39
N PRO A 273 -10.07 3.27 5.39
CA PRO A 273 -9.70 2.07 6.13
C PRO A 273 -8.31 1.54 5.73
N ALA A 274 -7.45 1.40 6.72
CA ALA A 274 -6.10 0.86 6.57
C ALA A 274 -5.77 -0.02 7.78
N ARG A 275 -5.09 -1.15 7.56
CA ARG A 275 -4.74 -2.07 8.64
C ARG A 275 -3.39 -1.74 9.25
N GLY A 276 -3.36 -1.61 10.55
CA GLY A 276 -2.12 -1.42 11.32
C GLY A 276 -2.20 -2.06 12.71
N ILE A 277 -1.05 -2.11 13.38
CA ILE A 277 -0.95 -2.52 14.79
C ILE A 277 -1.75 -1.53 15.63
N VAL A 278 -2.57 -2.06 16.56
CA VAL A 278 -3.43 -1.24 17.41
C VAL A 278 -2.59 -0.37 18.34
N ASN A 279 -2.70 0.93 18.18
CA ASN A 279 -2.03 1.94 19.01
C ASN A 279 -3.01 2.65 19.97
N ARG A 280 -2.54 3.67 20.69
CA ARG A 280 -3.33 4.39 21.68
C ARG A 280 -4.59 5.03 21.08
N VAL A 281 -4.46 5.78 19.98
CA VAL A 281 -5.61 6.49 19.39
C VAL A 281 -6.70 5.52 18.92
N MET A 282 -6.31 4.36 18.39
CA MET A 282 -7.27 3.32 17.99
C MET A 282 -8.01 2.69 19.19
N ARG A 283 -7.35 2.58 20.36
CA ARG A 283 -7.99 2.07 21.58
C ARG A 283 -8.96 3.08 22.20
N GLU A 284 -8.59 4.36 22.19
CA GLU A 284 -9.32 5.39 22.93
C GLU A 284 -10.47 6.02 22.11
N ILE A 285 -10.32 6.15 20.79
CA ILE A 285 -11.38 6.69 19.92
C ILE A 285 -12.26 5.58 19.33
N GLY A 286 -11.75 4.36 19.24
CA GLY A 286 -12.23 3.26 18.42
C GLY A 286 -11.44 3.19 17.11
N PRO A 287 -11.31 2.01 16.49
CA PRO A 287 -10.51 1.88 15.27
C PRO A 287 -11.14 2.60 14.08
N LEU A 288 -12.46 2.77 14.07
CA LEU A 288 -13.22 3.49 13.04
C LEU A 288 -14.05 4.60 13.67
N ALA A 289 -14.07 5.77 13.04
CA ALA A 289 -14.85 6.93 13.48
C ALA A 289 -15.49 7.61 12.27
N ASP A 290 -16.82 7.82 12.32
CA ASP A 290 -17.59 8.50 11.28
C ASP A 290 -17.19 9.97 11.11
N ALA A 291 -16.72 10.59 12.22
CA ALA A 291 -16.23 11.97 12.22
C ALA A 291 -14.89 12.14 11.48
N ALA A 292 -14.14 11.07 11.23
CA ALA A 292 -12.86 11.19 10.50
C ALA A 292 -13.12 11.70 9.08
N PRO A 293 -12.50 12.84 8.65
CA PRO A 293 -12.67 13.38 7.31
C PRO A 293 -12.34 12.37 6.21
N ALA A 294 -12.93 12.54 5.05
CA ALA A 294 -12.66 11.67 3.90
C ALA A 294 -11.18 11.70 3.51
N PHE A 295 -10.69 10.58 2.98
CA PHE A 295 -9.31 10.44 2.51
C PHE A 295 -8.97 11.48 1.43
N PRO A 296 -7.83 12.17 1.55
CA PRO A 296 -6.75 12.04 2.54
C PRO A 296 -6.79 13.10 3.66
N LEU A 297 -7.91 13.80 3.86
CA LEU A 297 -8.02 15.00 4.68
C LEU A 297 -7.80 14.77 6.19
N ALA A 298 -8.10 13.58 6.71
CA ALA A 298 -7.90 13.28 8.14
C ALA A 298 -6.42 13.40 8.57
N THR A 299 -5.48 13.22 7.64
CA THR A 299 -4.04 13.25 7.93
C THR A 299 -3.57 14.57 8.51
N SER A 300 -4.10 15.71 8.06
CA SER A 300 -3.67 17.03 8.51
C SER A 300 -3.90 17.25 10.01
N SER A 301 -5.02 16.78 10.52
CA SER A 301 -5.38 16.92 11.94
C SER A 301 -4.57 16.00 12.86
N ILE A 302 -4.21 14.80 12.42
CA ILE A 302 -3.48 13.84 13.27
C ILE A 302 -1.95 13.98 13.16
N ALA A 303 -1.42 14.54 12.08
CA ALA A 303 0.01 14.65 11.84
C ALA A 303 0.79 15.43 12.94
N PRO A 304 0.29 16.56 13.49
CA PRO A 304 0.96 17.25 14.59
C PRO A 304 1.03 16.41 15.87
N LEU A 305 -0.02 15.64 16.18
CA LEU A 305 -0.06 14.73 17.32
C LEU A 305 0.96 13.61 17.16
N ARG A 306 1.03 13.03 15.96
CA ARG A 306 2.05 12.05 15.62
C ARG A 306 3.45 12.61 15.83
N ALA A 307 3.75 13.77 15.27
CA ALA A 307 5.07 14.39 15.36
C ALA A 307 5.45 14.68 16.82
N ALA A 308 4.52 15.16 17.65
CA ALA A 308 4.76 15.45 19.06
C ALA A 308 5.00 14.17 19.87
N ALA A 309 4.19 13.13 19.67
CA ALA A 309 4.33 11.85 20.36
C ALA A 309 5.65 11.15 19.97
N GLU A 310 5.99 11.11 18.68
CA GLU A 310 7.21 10.47 18.18
C GLU A 310 8.49 11.13 18.76
N LYS A 311 8.50 12.46 18.96
CA LYS A 311 9.61 13.16 19.64
C LYS A 311 9.82 12.68 21.10
N LEU A 312 8.77 12.19 21.74
CA LEU A 312 8.81 11.61 23.08
C LEU A 312 9.02 10.09 23.07
N GLY A 313 9.33 9.48 21.92
CA GLY A 313 9.49 8.04 21.78
C GLY A 313 8.17 7.25 21.87
N ARG A 314 7.01 7.89 21.64
CA ARG A 314 5.68 7.29 21.75
C ARG A 314 5.05 7.09 20.38
N SER A 315 4.51 5.90 20.13
CA SER A 315 3.85 5.53 18.87
C SER A 315 2.32 5.76 18.89
N ASP A 316 1.81 6.59 19.77
CA ASP A 316 0.39 6.79 20.08
C ASP A 316 -0.49 7.08 18.84
N PHE A 317 0.07 7.82 17.87
CA PHE A 317 -0.60 8.28 16.66
C PHE A 317 0.16 7.84 15.38
N THR A 318 1.22 7.05 15.54
CA THR A 318 2.02 6.59 14.41
C THR A 318 1.23 5.57 13.59
N PRO A 319 1.17 5.70 12.26
CA PRO A 319 0.55 4.68 11.41
C PRO A 319 1.45 3.45 11.33
N LEU A 320 1.24 2.50 12.23
CA LEU A 320 2.00 1.25 12.33
C LEU A 320 1.42 0.22 11.36
N TRP A 321 1.48 0.51 10.06
CA TRP A 321 0.88 -0.36 9.03
C TRP A 321 1.49 -1.75 9.05
N CYS A 322 0.66 -2.76 9.26
CA CYS A 322 1.06 -4.16 9.36
C CYS A 322 -0.12 -5.05 9.01
N GLY A 323 0.13 -6.12 8.26
CA GLY A 323 -0.86 -7.17 8.00
C GLY A 323 -1.05 -8.09 9.21
N GLN A 324 -2.03 -8.99 9.14
CA GLN A 324 -2.32 -9.94 10.21
C GLN A 324 -1.26 -11.03 10.38
N ASN A 325 -0.39 -11.22 9.39
CA ASN A 325 0.81 -12.05 9.53
C ASN A 325 2.03 -11.15 9.75
N PRO A 326 2.50 -10.98 10.99
CA PRO A 326 3.55 -10.00 11.33
C PRO A 326 4.98 -10.53 11.12
N VAL A 327 5.15 -11.66 10.43
CA VAL A 327 6.49 -12.18 10.12
C VAL A 327 7.25 -11.18 9.26
N CYS A 328 8.26 -10.54 9.84
CA CYS A 328 9.10 -9.52 9.20
C CYS A 328 10.54 -9.63 9.71
N PRO A 329 11.35 -10.51 9.12
CA PRO A 329 12.72 -10.76 9.58
C PRO A 329 13.65 -9.57 9.31
N ASP A 330 14.67 -9.40 10.17
CA ASP A 330 15.78 -8.46 9.96
C ASP A 330 16.84 -9.11 9.07
N GLU A 331 16.54 -9.17 7.79
CA GLU A 331 17.37 -9.79 6.75
C GLU A 331 17.41 -8.89 5.50
N PRO A 332 18.37 -9.08 4.59
CA PRO A 332 18.35 -8.41 3.29
C PRO A 332 17.08 -8.74 2.49
N ALA A 333 16.53 -7.76 1.79
CA ALA A 333 15.35 -7.94 0.97
C ALA A 333 15.51 -9.05 -0.08
N ALA A 334 16.70 -9.20 -0.65
CA ALA A 334 17.04 -10.28 -1.58
C ALA A 334 16.85 -11.68 -0.96
N THR A 335 17.22 -11.86 0.31
CA THR A 335 17.05 -13.14 1.04
C THR A 335 15.57 -13.43 1.25
N ILE A 336 14.81 -12.43 1.65
CA ILE A 336 13.35 -12.54 1.84
C ILE A 336 12.67 -12.92 0.52
N THR A 337 13.01 -12.25 -0.58
CA THR A 337 12.45 -12.48 -1.91
C THR A 337 12.69 -13.92 -2.38
N ARG A 338 13.91 -14.43 -2.30
CA ARG A 338 14.24 -15.81 -2.71
C ARG A 338 13.57 -16.87 -1.82
N ARG A 339 13.49 -16.61 -0.50
CA ARG A 339 12.78 -17.49 0.43
C ARG A 339 11.28 -17.56 0.13
N LEU A 340 10.63 -16.44 -0.18
CA LEU A 340 9.22 -16.43 -0.58
C LEU A 340 9.01 -17.17 -1.90
N ALA A 341 9.89 -16.96 -2.88
CA ALA A 341 9.81 -17.59 -4.20
C ALA A 341 9.91 -19.13 -4.14
N ALA A 342 10.58 -19.70 -3.14
CA ALA A 342 10.63 -21.14 -2.94
C ALA A 342 9.24 -21.79 -2.81
N GLY A 343 8.20 -21.04 -2.38
CA GLY A 343 6.83 -21.50 -2.33
C GLY A 343 6.17 -21.73 -3.71
N PHE A 344 6.75 -21.22 -4.79
CA PHE A 344 6.31 -21.51 -6.17
C PHE A 344 6.93 -22.79 -6.74
N ALA A 345 8.03 -23.27 -6.17
CA ALA A 345 8.68 -24.51 -6.58
C ALA A 345 8.12 -25.75 -5.87
N ALA A 346 7.37 -25.55 -4.77
CA ALA A 346 6.77 -26.59 -3.94
C ALA A 346 5.53 -27.26 -4.54
#